data_7007cb9253bb07fe7f04126f520ea633
#
_entry.id   7007cb9253bb07fe7f04126f520ea633
#
_cell.length_a   1.000
_cell.length_b   1.000
_cell.length_c   1.000
_cell.angle_alpha   90.00
_cell.angle_beta   90.00
_cell.angle_gamma   90.00
#
_symmetry.space_group_name_H-M   'P 1'
#
loop_
_entity.id
_entity.type
_entity.pdbx_description
1 polymer ?
#
loop_
_entity_poly.entity_id
_entity_poly.type
_entity_poly.pdbx_seq_one_letter_code
_entity_poly.pdbx_strand_id
1 'polypeptide(L)'
;MLRKDFLWGGAVTAHQSEGGYTEGGKVPAVCDLTVTGKFSDFKNGIDAYHRYKEDFDLYKELGFNAYRFSLDWSRLMSDENTYNEEGFAFYDEFIDELLKRDIEP
;
A
#
# COMPACT_ATOMS: atom_id res chain seq x y z
N MET A 1 16.61 -14.45 24.27
CA MET A 1 15.20 -14.00 24.38
C MET A 1 15.05 -12.67 23.66
N LEU A 2 14.02 -12.51 22.87
CA LEU A 2 13.76 -11.26 22.18
C LEU A 2 13.24 -10.19 23.16
N ARG A 3 13.48 -8.93 22.83
CA ARG A 3 12.95 -7.81 23.63
C ARG A 3 11.41 -7.81 23.59
N LYS A 4 10.79 -7.30 24.65
CA LYS A 4 9.31 -7.23 24.74
C LYS A 4 8.70 -6.31 23.67
N ASP A 5 9.48 -5.31 23.24
CA ASP A 5 9.12 -4.33 22.21
C ASP A 5 9.62 -4.72 20.80
N PHE A 6 9.93 -6.00 20.58
CA PHE A 6 10.38 -6.50 19.29
C PHE A 6 9.26 -6.37 18.25
N LEU A 7 9.60 -5.83 17.08
CA LEU A 7 8.64 -5.65 15.99
C LEU A 7 8.53 -6.91 15.14
N TRP A 8 7.32 -7.45 15.09
CA TRP A 8 6.95 -8.59 14.25
C TRP A 8 6.06 -8.10 13.12
N GLY A 9 6.41 -8.37 11.89
CA GLY A 9 5.61 -7.89 10.80
C GLY A 9 6.06 -8.38 9.45
N GLY A 10 5.52 -7.75 8.42
CA GLY A 10 5.80 -8.03 7.03
C GLY A 10 5.99 -6.73 6.24
N ALA A 11 6.27 -6.90 4.97
CA ALA A 11 6.47 -5.77 4.07
C ALA A 11 5.78 -6.00 2.73
N VAL A 12 5.24 -4.93 2.17
CA VAL A 12 4.72 -4.90 0.79
C VAL A 12 5.28 -3.71 0.05
N THR A 13 5.18 -3.77 -1.26
CA THR A 13 5.50 -2.66 -2.16
C THR A 13 4.22 -2.17 -2.81
N ALA A 14 3.95 -0.87 -2.79
CA ALA A 14 2.72 -0.27 -3.31
C ALA A 14 2.39 -0.76 -4.72
N HIS A 15 3.33 -0.63 -5.64
CA HIS A 15 3.16 -1.06 -7.03
C HIS A 15 2.76 -2.53 -7.19
N GLN A 16 3.31 -3.42 -6.35
CA GLN A 16 3.07 -4.85 -6.45
C GLN A 16 1.79 -5.32 -5.75
N SER A 17 1.25 -4.52 -4.85
CA SER A 17 0.16 -4.94 -3.96
C SER A 17 -1.13 -4.15 -4.12
N GLU A 18 -1.06 -2.86 -4.39
CA GLU A 18 -2.24 -2.00 -4.31
C GLU A 18 -3.32 -2.34 -5.34
N GLY A 19 -2.96 -2.50 -6.59
CA GLY A 19 -3.97 -2.48 -7.65
C GLY A 19 -4.58 -1.08 -7.80
N GLY A 20 -5.84 -1.00 -8.23
CA GLY A 20 -6.51 0.30 -8.41
C GLY A 20 -5.72 1.29 -9.27
N TYR A 21 -5.03 0.79 -10.29
CA TYR A 21 -4.00 1.54 -11.03
C TYR A 21 -4.55 2.72 -11.85
N THR A 22 -5.87 2.81 -12.01
CA THR A 22 -6.57 3.94 -12.65
C THR A 22 -7.54 4.64 -11.72
N GLU A 23 -7.54 4.31 -10.43
CA GLU A 23 -8.50 4.84 -9.45
C GLU A 23 -7.86 5.87 -8.53
N GLY A 24 -8.70 6.70 -7.89
CA GLY A 24 -8.25 7.69 -6.92
C GLY A 24 -7.32 8.76 -7.50
N GLY A 25 -7.46 9.08 -8.79
CA GLY A 25 -6.62 10.08 -9.44
C GLY A 25 -5.18 9.63 -9.72
N LYS A 26 -4.86 8.35 -9.54
CA LYS A 26 -3.53 7.82 -9.85
C LYS A 26 -3.22 7.97 -11.33
N VAL A 27 -2.01 8.47 -11.63
CA VAL A 27 -1.47 8.51 -13.00
C VAL A 27 -0.60 7.28 -13.27
N PRO A 28 -0.38 6.90 -14.55
CA PRO A 28 0.48 5.78 -14.87
C PRO A 28 1.92 5.99 -14.38
N ALA A 29 2.46 4.99 -13.69
CA ALA A 29 3.89 4.91 -13.40
C ALA A 29 4.63 4.23 -14.56
N VAL A 30 5.94 4.34 -14.60
CA VAL A 30 6.78 3.70 -15.63
C VAL A 30 6.50 2.19 -15.68
N CYS A 31 6.37 1.56 -14.52
CA CYS A 31 6.08 0.14 -14.41
C CYS A 31 4.71 -0.27 -14.95
N ASP A 32 3.73 0.62 -14.97
CA ASP A 32 2.41 0.36 -15.58
C ASP A 32 2.50 0.35 -17.13
N LEU A 33 3.48 1.04 -17.68
CA LEU A 33 3.65 1.22 -19.13
C LEU A 33 4.63 0.24 -19.76
N THR A 34 5.45 -0.44 -18.96
CA THR A 34 6.55 -1.28 -19.45
C THR A 34 6.26 -2.76 -19.39
N VAL A 35 5.01 -3.15 -19.28
CA VAL A 35 4.62 -4.57 -19.21
C VAL A 35 4.95 -5.28 -20.53
N THR A 36 5.76 -6.31 -20.43
CA THR A 36 5.97 -7.25 -21.53
C THR A 36 5.22 -8.54 -21.22
N GLY A 37 4.70 -9.23 -22.22
CA GLY A 37 3.92 -10.47 -22.03
C GLY A 37 4.63 -11.63 -21.31
N LYS A 38 5.83 -11.38 -20.77
CA LYS A 38 6.63 -12.36 -20.01
C LYS A 38 6.46 -12.23 -18.50
N PHE A 39 5.89 -11.15 -18.01
CA PHE A 39 5.79 -10.86 -16.58
C PHE A 39 4.36 -10.44 -16.20
N SER A 40 4.03 -10.61 -14.93
CA SER A 40 2.78 -10.10 -14.36
C SER A 40 2.75 -8.57 -14.44
N ASP A 41 1.58 -8.01 -14.71
CA ASP A 41 1.42 -6.57 -14.90
C ASP A 41 1.10 -5.78 -13.64
N PHE A 42 0.88 -6.42 -12.51
CA PHE A 42 0.56 -5.82 -11.22
C PHE A 42 -0.63 -4.83 -11.20
N LYS A 43 -1.42 -4.74 -12.27
CA LYS A 43 -2.55 -3.80 -12.35
C LYS A 43 -3.57 -4.00 -11.24
N ASN A 44 -3.78 -5.24 -10.87
CA ASN A 44 -4.65 -5.63 -9.76
C ASN A 44 -3.86 -5.95 -8.48
N GLY A 45 -2.66 -6.52 -8.61
CA GLY A 45 -1.88 -6.99 -7.48
C GLY A 45 -2.71 -7.94 -6.61
N ILE A 46 -2.69 -7.72 -5.30
CA ILE A 46 -3.60 -8.36 -4.33
C ILE A 46 -4.82 -7.49 -4.02
N ASP A 47 -5.02 -6.45 -4.80
CA ASP A 47 -6.10 -5.47 -4.65
C ASP A 47 -6.12 -4.81 -3.26
N ALA A 48 -4.96 -4.49 -2.74
CA ALA A 48 -4.84 -3.86 -1.43
C ALA A 48 -5.51 -2.48 -1.38
N TYR A 49 -5.62 -1.79 -2.51
CA TYR A 49 -6.32 -0.51 -2.61
C TYR A 49 -7.76 -0.59 -2.07
N HIS A 50 -8.47 -1.70 -2.36
CA HIS A 50 -9.84 -1.91 -1.88
C HIS A 50 -9.92 -2.79 -0.63
N ARG A 51 -8.92 -3.65 -0.38
CA ARG A 51 -9.01 -4.73 0.60
C ARG A 51 -8.07 -4.59 1.80
N TYR A 52 -7.33 -3.49 1.91
CA TYR A 52 -6.34 -3.32 2.98
C TYR A 52 -6.92 -3.48 4.39
N LYS A 53 -8.16 -3.09 4.63
CA LYS A 53 -8.80 -3.23 5.94
C LYS A 53 -8.97 -4.70 6.34
N GLU A 54 -9.41 -5.53 5.40
CA GLU A 54 -9.50 -6.99 5.60
C GLU A 54 -8.12 -7.60 5.85
N ASP A 55 -7.14 -7.20 5.05
CA ASP A 55 -5.76 -7.68 5.17
C ASP A 55 -5.16 -7.31 6.54
N PHE A 56 -5.41 -6.10 7.02
CA PHE A 56 -4.93 -5.64 8.32
C PHE A 56 -5.55 -6.43 9.47
N ASP A 57 -6.81 -6.81 9.37
CA ASP A 57 -7.46 -7.69 10.35
C ASP A 57 -6.75 -9.05 10.40
N LEU A 58 -6.42 -9.62 9.22
CA LEU A 58 -5.67 -10.88 9.14
C LEU A 58 -4.25 -10.75 9.69
N TYR A 59 -3.56 -9.64 9.42
CA TYR A 59 -2.22 -9.40 9.99
C TYR A 59 -2.27 -9.30 11.51
N LYS A 60 -3.30 -8.67 12.06
CA LYS A 60 -3.51 -8.62 13.50
C LYS A 60 -3.71 -10.01 14.09
N GLU A 61 -4.53 -10.86 13.46
CA GLU A 61 -4.73 -12.25 13.86
C GLU A 61 -3.42 -13.06 13.83
N LEU A 62 -2.55 -12.79 12.85
CA LEU A 62 -1.23 -13.42 12.74
C LEU A 62 -0.24 -12.93 13.81
N GLY A 63 -0.58 -11.89 14.56
CA GLY A 63 0.27 -11.34 15.61
C GLY A 63 1.22 -10.25 15.13
N PHE A 64 0.98 -9.63 13.97
CA PHE A 64 1.76 -8.49 13.52
C PHE A 64 1.54 -7.28 14.43
N ASN A 65 2.65 -6.61 14.76
CA ASN A 65 2.65 -5.31 15.44
C ASN A 65 3.41 -4.25 14.65
N ALA A 66 3.90 -4.58 13.45
CA ALA A 66 4.54 -3.65 12.54
C ALA A 66 4.23 -4.03 11.09
N TYR A 67 4.14 -3.03 10.22
CA TYR A 67 3.88 -3.23 8.80
C TYR A 67 4.66 -2.22 7.97
N ARG A 68 5.58 -2.72 7.15
CA ARG A 68 6.35 -1.89 6.24
C ARG A 68 5.66 -1.83 4.88
N PHE A 69 5.49 -0.64 4.35
CA PHE A 69 4.89 -0.44 3.03
C PHE A 69 5.56 0.75 2.32
N SER A 70 5.29 0.92 1.06
CA SER A 70 5.72 2.10 0.32
C SER A 70 4.51 2.91 -0.13
N LEU A 71 4.73 4.19 -0.35
CA LEU A 71 3.75 5.09 -0.97
C LEU A 71 4.03 5.15 -2.47
N ASP A 72 2.99 5.07 -3.28
CA ASP A 72 3.13 5.20 -4.73
C ASP A 72 3.13 6.67 -5.12
N TRP A 73 4.27 7.15 -5.62
CA TRP A 73 4.41 8.53 -6.06
C TRP A 73 3.37 8.92 -7.11
N SER A 74 3.07 8.00 -8.04
CA SER A 74 2.09 8.24 -9.10
C SER A 74 0.65 8.36 -8.58
N ARG A 75 0.40 7.92 -7.35
CA ARG A 75 -0.87 8.13 -6.65
C ARG A 75 -0.91 9.47 -5.91
N LEU A 76 0.23 9.95 -5.45
CA LEU A 76 0.34 11.20 -4.67
C LEU A 76 0.47 12.43 -5.56
N MET A 77 1.09 12.28 -6.72
CA MET A 77 1.39 13.40 -7.61
C MET A 77 0.88 13.10 -9.01
N SER A 78 0.05 13.99 -9.55
CA SER A 78 -0.42 13.89 -10.94
C SER A 78 0.60 14.39 -11.96
N ASP A 79 1.47 15.29 -11.52
CA ASP A 79 2.65 15.77 -12.25
C ASP A 79 3.68 16.30 -11.23
N GLU A 80 4.80 16.86 -11.70
CA GLU A 80 5.89 17.31 -10.83
C GLU A 80 5.51 18.43 -9.84
N ASN A 81 4.38 19.10 -10.05
CA ASN A 81 3.96 20.27 -9.25
C ASN A 81 2.53 20.14 -8.68
N THR A 82 1.81 19.08 -8.98
CA THR A 82 0.39 18.93 -8.61
C THR A 82 0.15 17.75 -7.70
N TYR A 83 -0.27 18.04 -6.48
CA TYR A 83 -0.68 17.02 -5.50
C TYR A 83 -2.03 16.41 -5.87
N ASN A 84 -2.15 15.10 -5.69
CA ASN A 84 -3.42 14.40 -5.78
C ASN A 84 -4.02 14.20 -4.40
N GLU A 85 -5.00 15.03 -4.03
CA GLU A 85 -5.65 15.00 -2.71
C GLU A 85 -6.27 13.63 -2.38
N GLU A 86 -6.85 12.96 -3.37
CA GLU A 86 -7.43 11.62 -3.16
C GLU A 86 -6.36 10.59 -2.79
N GLY A 87 -5.17 10.69 -3.38
CA GLY A 87 -4.05 9.81 -3.05
C GLY A 87 -3.54 10.02 -1.62
N PHE A 88 -3.44 11.28 -1.20
CA PHE A 88 -3.08 11.60 0.18
C PHE A 88 -4.14 11.11 1.17
N ALA A 89 -5.42 11.35 0.88
CA ALA A 89 -6.53 10.88 1.73
C ALA A 89 -6.53 9.34 1.86
N PHE A 90 -6.23 8.62 0.77
CA PHE A 90 -6.11 7.16 0.80
C PHE A 90 -5.02 6.70 1.77
N TYR A 91 -3.82 7.28 1.70
CA TYR A 91 -2.73 6.87 2.58
C TYR A 91 -2.92 7.34 4.03
N ASP A 92 -3.56 8.47 4.26
CA ASP A 92 -3.96 8.89 5.61
C ASP A 92 -4.87 7.84 6.25
N GLU A 93 -5.92 7.42 5.55
CA GLU A 93 -6.82 6.38 6.03
C GLU A 93 -6.11 5.03 6.21
N PHE A 94 -5.23 4.69 5.28
CA PHE A 94 -4.43 3.46 5.34
C PHE A 94 -3.58 3.40 6.62
N ILE A 95 -2.92 4.49 6.96
CA ILE A 95 -2.11 4.62 8.18
C ILE A 95 -3.00 4.57 9.42
N ASP A 96 -4.10 5.31 9.43
CA ASP A 96 -5.04 5.31 10.53
C ASP A 96 -5.61 3.91 10.81
N GLU A 97 -5.91 3.14 9.78
CA GLU A 97 -6.41 1.78 9.93
C GLU A 97 -5.35 0.81 10.50
N LEU A 98 -4.07 1.03 10.23
CA LEU A 98 -2.98 0.30 10.90
C LEU A 98 -2.92 0.66 12.38
N LEU A 99 -2.92 1.95 12.69
CA LEU A 99 -2.84 2.46 14.06
C LEU A 99 -4.03 2.00 14.93
N LYS A 100 -5.24 1.96 14.38
CA LYS A 100 -6.44 1.43 15.08
C LYS A 100 -6.26 -0.02 15.54
N ARG A 101 -5.42 -0.78 14.86
CA ARG A 101 -5.15 -2.19 15.14
C ARG A 101 -3.87 -2.40 15.95
N ASP A 102 -3.27 -1.34 16.47
CA ASP A 102 -1.97 -1.37 17.16
C ASP A 102 -0.87 -2.01 16.27
N ILE A 103 -0.90 -1.70 14.99
CA ILE A 103 0.14 -2.09 14.04
C ILE A 103 0.94 -0.83 13.68
N GLU A 104 2.22 -0.83 14.01
CA GLU A 104 3.15 0.28 13.74
C GLU A 104 3.40 0.39 12.24
N PRO A 105 3.07 1.55 11.59
CA PRO A 105 3.30 1.75 10.18
C PRO A 105 4.74 2.16 9.87
#